data_0b34bdf5f5fda274c3e9716e0de22050
#
_entry.id   0b34bdf5f5fda274c3e9716e0de22050
#
_cell.length_a   1.000
_cell.length_b   1.000
_cell.length_c   1.000
_cell.angle_alpha   90.00
_cell.angle_beta   90.00
_cell.angle_gamma   90.00
#
_symmetry.space_group_name_H-M   'P 1'
#
loop_
_entity.id
_entity.type
_entity.pdbx_description
1 polymer ?
#
loop_
_entity_poly.entity_id
_entity_poly.type
_entity_poly.pdbx_seq_one_letter_code
_entity_poly.pdbx_strand_id
1 'polypeptide(L)'
;KTMHKVVDIANEMILTQASKSFPKQWTRLTPQLVTVASWVGYDLDGRRDIQWSDTIRLKLGEKAAKLQDYCDMAKAITEDTTPPPKGLVDFIVAAGKAVEIAREEQNAFAQDLSDPGNLAAAAKLLTAPHADRWIDIEPGLAYLNAAIRQTQNRKTKQACLVLRAHMKRCGMGTARLHLRVNAQQVLTAIGAHVPITGDDRLNSRTFLRRVSKFTDKVKPVKSDFAMLDAQ
;
A
#
# COMPACT_ATOMS: atom_id res chain seq x y z
N LYS A 1 -3.60 15.74 1.89
CA LYS A 1 -2.87 15.85 3.19
C LYS A 1 -3.79 16.30 4.34
N THR A 2 -4.64 17.33 4.17
CA THR A 2 -5.49 17.88 5.25
C THR A 2 -6.44 16.83 5.86
N MET A 3 -7.16 16.07 5.03
CA MET A 3 -8.09 15.02 5.50
C MET A 3 -7.36 13.95 6.34
N HIS A 4 -6.19 13.50 5.90
CA HIS A 4 -5.41 12.51 6.66
C HIS A 4 -5.02 13.03 8.04
N LYS A 5 -4.60 14.31 8.16
CA LYS A 5 -4.28 14.93 9.44
C LYS A 5 -5.48 14.98 10.39
N VAL A 6 -6.67 15.33 9.88
CA VAL A 6 -7.90 15.34 10.69
C VAL A 6 -8.23 13.96 11.23
N VAL A 7 -8.11 12.92 10.40
CA VAL A 7 -8.35 11.54 10.85
C VAL A 7 -7.30 11.09 11.86
N ASP A 8 -6.05 11.50 11.72
CA ASP A 8 -4.99 11.16 12.69
C ASP A 8 -5.23 11.83 14.04
N ILE A 9 -5.69 13.10 14.06
CA ILE A 9 -6.13 13.79 15.30
C ILE A 9 -7.31 13.02 15.93
N ALA A 10 -8.30 12.62 15.16
CA ALA A 10 -9.42 11.82 15.68
C ALA A 10 -8.96 10.47 16.25
N ASN A 11 -8.03 9.78 15.58
CA ASN A 11 -7.42 8.55 16.07
C ASN A 11 -6.67 8.78 17.39
N GLU A 12 -5.95 9.89 17.52
CA GLU A 12 -5.28 10.27 18.75
C GLU A 12 -6.26 10.49 19.90
N MET A 13 -7.36 11.20 19.67
CA MET A 13 -8.42 11.40 20.66
C MET A 13 -9.02 10.07 21.12
N ILE A 14 -9.34 9.17 20.19
CA ILE A 14 -9.86 7.84 20.50
C ILE A 14 -8.87 7.04 21.34
N LEU A 15 -7.61 7.00 20.97
CA LEU A 15 -6.56 6.29 21.68
C LEU A 15 -6.31 6.89 23.07
N THR A 16 -6.40 8.22 23.22
CA THR A 16 -6.33 8.91 24.50
C THR A 16 -7.46 8.44 25.42
N GLN A 17 -8.69 8.45 24.95
CA GLN A 17 -9.84 8.00 25.72
C GLN A 17 -9.77 6.50 26.03
N ALA A 18 -9.44 5.68 25.04
CA ALA A 18 -9.27 4.23 25.22
C ALA A 18 -8.19 3.90 26.26
N SER A 19 -7.11 4.65 26.31
CA SER A 19 -6.04 4.44 27.28
C SER A 19 -6.45 4.76 28.73
N LYS A 20 -7.46 5.59 28.93
CA LYS A 20 -8.07 5.87 30.25
C LYS A 20 -9.08 4.78 30.63
N SER A 21 -9.97 4.42 29.69
CA SER A 21 -11.08 3.48 29.96
C SER A 21 -10.62 2.01 29.95
N PHE A 22 -9.60 1.67 29.16
CA PHE A 22 -9.11 0.29 28.94
C PHE A 22 -7.58 0.19 29.04
N PRO A 23 -6.98 0.51 30.18
CA PRO A 23 -5.51 0.69 30.32
C PRO A 23 -4.67 -0.55 29.94
N LYS A 24 -5.24 -1.75 30.03
CA LYS A 24 -4.56 -3.01 29.66
C LYS A 24 -4.72 -3.40 28.19
N GLN A 25 -5.68 -2.83 27.46
CA GLN A 25 -6.06 -3.31 26.13
C GLN A 25 -5.96 -2.25 25.02
N TRP A 26 -5.86 -0.96 25.35
CA TRP A 26 -5.87 0.15 24.40
C TRP A 26 -4.79 0.05 23.29
N THR A 27 -3.67 -0.59 23.59
CA THR A 27 -2.59 -0.80 22.62
C THR A 27 -2.95 -1.78 21.48
N ARG A 28 -4.02 -2.57 21.67
CA ARG A 28 -4.57 -3.45 20.63
C ARG A 28 -5.48 -2.71 19.65
N LEU A 29 -6.01 -1.57 20.06
CA LEU A 29 -6.92 -0.78 19.24
C LEU A 29 -6.19 -0.19 18.02
N THR A 30 -6.80 -0.33 16.86
CA THR A 30 -6.39 0.32 15.61
C THR A 30 -7.62 0.99 15.02
N PRO A 31 -7.86 2.28 15.32
CA PRO A 31 -9.04 2.97 14.81
C PRO A 31 -9.00 3.08 13.27
N GLN A 32 -10.09 2.75 12.61
CA GLN A 32 -10.28 2.90 11.17
C GLN A 32 -11.61 3.63 10.92
N LEU A 33 -11.59 4.95 11.03
CA LEU A 33 -12.79 5.78 10.96
C LEU A 33 -13.27 6.04 9.54
N VAL A 34 -12.34 6.21 8.61
CA VAL A 34 -12.61 6.66 7.25
C VAL A 34 -11.66 5.97 6.29
N THR A 35 -12.18 5.53 5.16
CA THR A 35 -11.40 5.10 4.00
C THR A 35 -11.50 6.18 2.92
N VAL A 36 -10.38 6.66 2.43
CA VAL A 36 -10.32 7.60 1.31
C VAL A 36 -10.19 6.79 0.02
N ALA A 37 -11.03 7.08 -0.96
CA ALA A 37 -10.98 6.48 -2.30
C ALA A 37 -10.89 7.56 -3.37
N SER A 38 -10.25 7.25 -4.50
CA SER A 38 -10.10 8.14 -5.64
C SER A 38 -10.07 7.32 -6.94
N TRP A 39 -10.47 7.94 -8.03
CA TRP A 39 -10.28 7.39 -9.38
C TRP A 39 -9.38 8.26 -10.26
N VAL A 40 -8.93 9.42 -9.74
CA VAL A 40 -8.19 10.42 -10.50
C VAL A 40 -6.86 9.84 -10.99
N GLY A 41 -6.63 9.89 -12.31
CA GLY A 41 -5.42 9.36 -12.95
C GLY A 41 -5.44 7.86 -13.25
N TYR A 42 -6.56 7.15 -12.93
CA TYR A 42 -6.67 5.69 -13.09
C TYR A 42 -7.92 5.28 -13.89
N ASP A 43 -8.65 6.26 -14.45
CA ASP A 43 -9.83 5.99 -15.27
C ASP A 43 -9.40 5.71 -16.72
N LEU A 44 -9.17 4.44 -17.02
CA LEU A 44 -8.80 3.96 -18.36
C LEU A 44 -10.01 3.74 -19.27
N ASP A 45 -11.23 3.86 -18.72
CA ASP A 45 -12.46 3.64 -19.47
C ASP A 45 -12.82 4.88 -20.30
N GLY A 46 -12.74 4.73 -21.63
CA GLY A 46 -13.05 5.81 -22.57
C GLY A 46 -11.99 6.90 -22.74
N ARG A 47 -10.89 6.86 -21.99
CA ARG A 47 -9.78 7.80 -22.15
C ARG A 47 -8.65 7.19 -22.98
N ARG A 48 -8.26 7.91 -24.06
CA ARG A 48 -7.15 7.50 -24.95
C ARG A 48 -5.84 8.19 -24.65
N ASP A 49 -5.86 9.17 -23.76
CA ASP A 49 -4.73 10.00 -23.35
C ASP A 49 -4.01 9.47 -22.10
N ILE A 50 -4.56 8.45 -21.44
CA ILE A 50 -3.90 7.78 -20.29
C ILE A 50 -3.36 6.43 -20.76
N GLN A 51 -2.04 6.31 -20.73
CA GLN A 51 -1.37 5.04 -21.02
C GLN A 51 -1.24 4.20 -19.74
N TRP A 52 -1.12 2.89 -19.90
CA TRP A 52 -0.90 1.97 -18.78
C TRP A 52 0.36 2.33 -17.97
N SER A 53 1.41 2.79 -18.65
CA SER A 53 2.66 3.24 -18.04
C SER A 53 2.49 4.46 -17.15
N ASP A 54 1.60 5.39 -17.52
CA ASP A 54 1.27 6.56 -16.69
C ASP A 54 0.62 6.14 -15.37
N THR A 55 -0.29 5.18 -15.44
CA THR A 55 -0.95 4.61 -14.25
C THR A 55 0.07 3.98 -13.30
N ILE A 56 0.99 3.16 -13.81
CA ILE A 56 2.06 2.55 -13.00
C ILE A 56 2.97 3.62 -12.42
N ARG A 57 3.45 4.56 -13.22
CA ARG A 57 4.32 5.65 -12.78
C ARG A 57 3.68 6.48 -11.66
N LEU A 58 2.39 6.83 -11.79
CA LEU A 58 1.64 7.55 -10.77
C LEU A 58 1.55 6.73 -9.48
N LYS A 59 1.27 5.42 -9.58
CA LYS A 59 1.17 4.54 -8.43
C LYS A 59 2.50 4.39 -7.68
N LEU A 60 3.60 4.24 -8.41
CA LEU A 60 4.94 4.19 -7.81
C LEU A 60 5.30 5.52 -7.15
N GLY A 61 4.92 6.65 -7.75
CA GLY A 61 5.07 7.97 -7.12
C GLY A 61 4.25 8.14 -5.84
N GLU A 62 3.01 7.66 -5.82
CA GLU A 62 2.19 7.63 -4.60
C GLU A 62 2.80 6.75 -3.52
N LYS A 63 3.32 5.57 -3.88
CA LYS A 63 4.03 4.66 -2.98
C LYS A 63 5.25 5.35 -2.36
N ALA A 64 6.12 5.95 -3.18
CA ALA A 64 7.30 6.66 -2.71
C ALA A 64 6.93 7.80 -1.75
N ALA A 65 5.95 8.63 -2.12
CA ALA A 65 5.47 9.72 -1.30
C ALA A 65 4.86 9.25 0.02
N LYS A 66 4.14 8.12 0.02
CA LYS A 66 3.52 7.57 1.22
C LYS A 66 4.54 6.93 2.16
N LEU A 67 5.52 6.21 1.64
CA LEU A 67 6.64 5.69 2.43
C LEU A 67 7.45 6.81 3.07
N GLN A 68 7.69 7.92 2.32
CA GLN A 68 8.33 9.11 2.86
C GLN A 68 7.51 9.74 4.01
N ASP A 69 6.18 9.84 3.84
CA ASP A 69 5.26 10.35 4.85
C ASP A 69 5.37 9.53 6.16
N TYR A 70 5.40 8.19 6.05
CA TYR A 70 5.60 7.30 7.19
C TYR A 70 6.97 7.48 7.86
N CYS A 71 8.02 7.64 7.06
CA CYS A 71 9.37 7.89 7.56
C CYS A 71 9.43 9.22 8.34
N ASP A 72 8.82 10.27 7.81
CA ASP A 72 8.80 11.59 8.44
C ASP A 72 7.97 11.59 9.74
N MET A 73 6.82 10.91 9.76
CA MET A 73 6.05 10.71 10.99
C MET A 73 6.85 9.95 12.06
N ALA A 74 7.59 8.90 11.66
CA ALA A 74 8.42 8.15 12.60
C ALA A 74 9.59 8.99 13.14
N LYS A 75 10.24 9.81 12.31
CA LYS A 75 11.28 10.75 12.73
C LYS A 75 10.77 11.74 13.76
N ALA A 76 9.60 12.35 13.50
CA ALA A 76 8.99 13.27 14.47
C ALA A 76 8.73 12.60 15.84
N ILE A 77 8.38 11.31 15.86
CA ILE A 77 8.23 10.58 17.13
C ILE A 77 9.59 10.38 17.82
N THR A 78 10.68 10.16 17.06
CA THR A 78 12.04 10.00 17.68
C THR A 78 12.56 11.29 18.25
N GLU A 79 12.28 12.44 17.65
CA GLU A 79 12.68 13.76 18.13
C GLU A 79 12.07 14.08 19.50
N ASP A 80 10.85 13.61 19.75
CA ASP A 80 10.11 13.78 21.00
C ASP A 80 10.45 12.70 22.07
N THR A 81 11.38 11.78 21.79
CA THR A 81 11.61 10.60 22.65
C THR A 81 13.10 10.35 22.90
N THR A 82 13.51 10.32 24.16
CA THR A 82 14.90 10.06 24.55
C THR A 82 14.98 8.98 25.63
N PRO A 83 15.65 7.85 25.38
CA PRO A 83 16.11 7.38 24.07
C PRO A 83 14.94 6.83 23.22
N PRO A 84 15.03 6.93 21.89
CA PRO A 84 14.01 6.38 21.01
C PRO A 84 14.01 4.85 21.04
N PRO A 85 12.84 4.19 20.95
CA PRO A 85 12.76 2.72 20.86
C PRO A 85 13.50 2.21 19.62
N LYS A 86 14.29 1.15 19.78
CA LYS A 86 15.06 0.56 18.66
C LYS A 86 14.17 0.22 17.47
N GLY A 87 12.97 -0.34 17.69
CA GLY A 87 12.04 -0.67 16.62
C GLY A 87 11.62 0.55 15.78
N LEU A 88 11.59 1.76 16.37
CA LEU A 88 11.28 2.98 15.63
C LEU A 88 12.48 3.46 14.79
N VAL A 89 13.70 3.31 15.31
CA VAL A 89 14.92 3.60 14.55
C VAL A 89 15.06 2.64 13.37
N ASP A 90 14.85 1.35 13.61
CA ASP A 90 14.90 0.32 12.57
C ASP A 90 13.82 0.56 11.49
N PHE A 91 12.62 1.02 11.90
CA PHE A 91 11.57 1.44 10.97
C PHE A 91 12.03 2.55 10.03
N ILE A 92 12.64 3.61 10.56
CA ILE A 92 13.11 4.77 9.78
C ILE A 92 14.14 4.33 8.74
N VAL A 93 15.10 3.48 9.14
CA VAL A 93 16.13 2.96 8.23
C VAL A 93 15.50 2.11 7.13
N ALA A 94 14.61 1.17 7.47
CA ALA A 94 13.98 0.29 6.51
C ALA A 94 13.03 1.04 5.57
N ALA A 95 12.22 1.98 6.10
CA ALA A 95 11.34 2.81 5.29
C ALA A 95 12.14 3.72 4.34
N GLY A 96 13.27 4.29 4.78
CA GLY A 96 14.15 5.10 3.96
C GLY A 96 14.66 4.34 2.73
N LYS A 97 15.15 3.12 2.91
CA LYS A 97 15.56 2.24 1.80
C LYS A 97 14.40 1.93 0.85
N ALA A 98 13.22 1.63 1.39
CA ALA A 98 12.04 1.36 0.58
C ALA A 98 11.60 2.59 -0.24
N VAL A 99 11.79 3.82 0.29
CA VAL A 99 11.56 5.08 -0.45
C VAL A 99 12.51 5.18 -1.64
N GLU A 100 13.80 4.92 -1.44
CA GLU A 100 14.81 4.99 -2.51
C GLU A 100 14.45 4.03 -3.65
N ILE A 101 14.14 2.78 -3.32
CA ILE A 101 13.72 1.77 -4.30
C ILE A 101 12.46 2.22 -5.06
N ALA A 102 11.44 2.72 -4.35
CA ALA A 102 10.20 3.15 -5.00
C ALA A 102 10.42 4.35 -5.93
N ARG A 103 11.38 5.24 -5.63
CA ARG A 103 11.77 6.35 -6.50
C ARG A 103 12.52 5.86 -7.72
N GLU A 104 13.42 4.89 -7.59
CA GLU A 104 14.12 4.27 -8.72
C GLU A 104 13.12 3.59 -9.67
N GLU A 105 12.16 2.83 -9.12
CA GLU A 105 11.08 2.22 -9.89
C GLU A 105 10.25 3.28 -10.62
N GLN A 106 9.85 4.36 -9.96
CA GLN A 106 9.12 5.47 -10.57
C GLN A 106 9.91 6.13 -11.71
N ASN A 107 11.20 6.37 -11.52
CA ASN A 107 12.07 7.00 -12.50
C ASN A 107 12.26 6.12 -13.73
N ALA A 108 12.34 4.81 -13.56
CA ALA A 108 12.42 3.87 -14.69
C ALA A 108 11.14 3.93 -15.56
N PHE A 109 9.97 4.10 -14.95
CA PHE A 109 8.69 4.28 -15.66
C PHE A 109 8.46 5.72 -16.19
N ALA A 110 9.33 6.66 -15.88
CA ALA A 110 9.32 8.01 -16.45
C ALA A 110 10.14 8.13 -17.76
N GLN A 111 10.89 7.08 -18.12
CA GLN A 111 11.64 7.04 -19.38
C GLN A 111 10.69 6.79 -20.56
N ASP A 112 11.18 6.98 -21.77
CA ASP A 112 10.44 6.61 -22.99
C ASP A 112 10.33 5.08 -23.08
N LEU A 113 9.17 4.54 -22.72
CA LEU A 113 8.88 3.11 -22.74
C LEU A 113 8.47 2.57 -24.13
N SER A 114 8.47 3.42 -25.18
CA SER A 114 8.41 2.96 -26.57
C SER A 114 9.74 2.33 -27.00
N ASP A 115 10.83 2.68 -26.34
CA ASP A 115 12.12 2.00 -26.48
C ASP A 115 12.09 0.64 -25.75
N PRO A 116 12.30 -0.49 -26.48
CA PRO A 116 12.28 -1.81 -25.88
C PRO A 116 13.33 -2.01 -24.76
N GLY A 117 14.47 -1.32 -24.83
CA GLY A 117 15.52 -1.38 -23.81
C GLY A 117 15.06 -0.74 -22.50
N ASN A 118 14.45 0.44 -22.56
CA ASN A 118 13.89 1.11 -21.40
C ASN A 118 12.76 0.30 -20.77
N LEU A 119 11.85 -0.25 -21.59
CA LEU A 119 10.77 -1.11 -21.14
C LEU A 119 11.30 -2.36 -20.43
N ALA A 120 12.28 -3.05 -21.01
CA ALA A 120 12.89 -4.23 -20.42
C ALA A 120 13.61 -3.91 -19.09
N ALA A 121 14.31 -2.76 -19.01
CA ALA A 121 14.97 -2.31 -17.79
C ALA A 121 13.94 -2.00 -16.67
N ALA A 122 12.87 -1.26 -17.00
CA ALA A 122 11.79 -0.95 -16.04
C ALA A 122 11.10 -2.23 -15.54
N ALA A 123 10.76 -3.15 -16.44
CA ALA A 123 10.14 -4.43 -16.09
C ALA A 123 11.07 -5.27 -15.20
N LYS A 124 12.37 -5.35 -15.54
CA LYS A 124 13.35 -6.08 -14.73
C LYS A 124 13.50 -5.47 -13.35
N LEU A 125 13.56 -4.15 -13.24
CA LEU A 125 13.68 -3.46 -11.96
C LEU A 125 12.46 -3.76 -11.08
N LEU A 126 11.26 -3.70 -11.62
CA LEU A 126 10.01 -3.91 -10.87
C LEU A 126 9.81 -5.38 -10.44
N THR A 127 10.25 -6.34 -11.25
CA THR A 127 10.01 -7.78 -11.02
C THR A 127 11.15 -8.48 -10.29
N ALA A 128 12.37 -7.92 -10.30
CA ALA A 128 13.51 -8.53 -9.62
C ALA A 128 13.28 -8.56 -8.09
N PRO A 129 13.59 -9.67 -7.41
CA PRO A 129 13.53 -9.73 -5.95
C PRO A 129 14.46 -8.68 -5.32
N HIS A 130 13.94 -7.95 -4.32
CA HIS A 130 14.73 -7.00 -3.54
C HIS A 130 14.33 -7.07 -2.07
N ALA A 131 15.31 -7.33 -1.19
CA ALA A 131 15.06 -7.55 0.24
C ALA A 131 14.44 -6.34 0.97
N ASP A 132 14.84 -5.13 0.58
CA ASP A 132 14.38 -3.89 1.21
C ASP A 132 13.14 -3.29 0.51
N ARG A 133 12.61 -3.94 -0.54
CA ARG A 133 11.39 -3.49 -1.22
C ARG A 133 10.17 -3.80 -0.36
N TRP A 134 9.39 -2.78 -0.08
CA TRP A 134 8.08 -2.97 0.53
C TRP A 134 7.01 -3.08 -0.57
N ILE A 135 6.32 -4.20 -0.58
CA ILE A 135 5.15 -4.44 -1.45
C ILE A 135 3.84 -4.23 -0.69
N ASP A 136 3.90 -4.32 0.64
CA ASP A 136 2.82 -4.06 1.57
C ASP A 136 3.36 -3.35 2.83
N ILE A 137 2.49 -3.07 3.78
CA ILE A 137 2.83 -2.38 5.02
C ILE A 137 3.34 -3.30 6.14
N GLU A 138 3.31 -4.62 5.96
CA GLU A 138 3.60 -5.58 7.03
C GLU A 138 5.03 -5.44 7.60
N PRO A 139 6.09 -5.19 6.81
CA PRO A 139 7.42 -4.93 7.37
C PRO A 139 7.43 -3.72 8.33
N GLY A 140 6.76 -2.63 7.93
CA GLY A 140 6.65 -1.44 8.78
C GLY A 140 5.84 -1.68 10.04
N LEU A 141 4.73 -2.43 9.94
CA LEU A 141 3.92 -2.80 11.11
C LEU A 141 4.70 -3.66 12.10
N ALA A 142 5.58 -4.54 11.63
CA ALA A 142 6.44 -5.34 12.50
C ALA A 142 7.37 -4.47 13.35
N TYR A 143 8.04 -3.49 12.75
CA TYR A 143 8.90 -2.54 13.45
C TYR A 143 8.11 -1.67 14.43
N LEU A 144 6.96 -1.13 14.05
CA LEU A 144 6.13 -0.33 14.95
C LEU A 144 5.60 -1.14 16.13
N ASN A 145 5.20 -2.38 15.91
CA ASN A 145 4.76 -3.26 16.98
C ASN A 145 5.91 -3.58 17.95
N ALA A 146 7.15 -3.70 17.46
CA ALA A 146 8.34 -3.82 18.31
C ALA A 146 8.56 -2.55 19.13
N ALA A 147 8.49 -1.37 18.53
CA ALA A 147 8.64 -0.08 19.22
C ALA A 147 7.58 0.10 20.31
N ILE A 148 6.30 -0.24 20.04
CA ILE A 148 5.20 -0.18 21.01
C ILE A 148 5.46 -1.08 22.24
N ARG A 149 6.07 -2.24 22.04
CA ARG A 149 6.44 -3.15 23.14
C ARG A 149 7.64 -2.65 23.92
N GLN A 150 8.63 -2.03 23.27
CA GLN A 150 9.87 -1.57 23.87
C GLN A 150 9.71 -0.32 24.74
N THR A 151 8.80 0.59 24.36
CA THR A 151 8.63 1.84 25.09
C THR A 151 7.65 1.75 26.25
N GLN A 152 8.01 2.32 27.40
CA GLN A 152 7.11 2.57 28.54
C GLN A 152 6.52 3.98 28.49
N ASN A 153 7.08 4.88 27.70
CA ASN A 153 6.55 6.23 27.54
C ASN A 153 5.19 6.20 26.83
N ARG A 154 4.15 6.66 27.54
CA ARG A 154 2.76 6.64 27.05
C ARG A 154 2.58 7.51 25.82
N LYS A 155 3.21 8.70 25.76
CA LYS A 155 3.13 9.62 24.61
C LYS A 155 3.72 8.97 23.36
N THR A 156 4.93 8.41 23.48
CA THR A 156 5.59 7.69 22.39
C THR A 156 4.78 6.48 21.93
N LYS A 157 4.26 5.70 22.88
CA LYS A 157 3.40 4.55 22.57
C LYS A 157 2.16 4.95 21.79
N GLN A 158 1.49 6.03 22.19
CA GLN A 158 0.32 6.58 21.52
C GLN A 158 0.65 7.06 20.10
N ALA A 159 1.76 7.80 19.93
CA ALA A 159 2.20 8.27 18.62
C ALA A 159 2.50 7.10 17.66
N CYS A 160 3.16 6.04 18.14
CA CYS A 160 3.35 4.82 17.34
C CYS A 160 2.02 4.13 16.96
N LEU A 161 1.02 4.16 17.84
CA LEU A 161 -0.32 3.61 17.54
C LEU A 161 -1.07 4.45 16.52
N VAL A 162 -0.92 5.78 16.54
CA VAL A 162 -1.48 6.67 15.51
C VAL A 162 -0.84 6.38 14.17
N LEU A 163 0.50 6.28 14.10
CA LEU A 163 1.22 5.92 12.88
C LEU A 163 0.78 4.53 12.36
N ARG A 164 0.63 3.55 13.25
CA ARG A 164 0.11 2.23 12.90
C ARG A 164 -1.29 2.29 12.29
N ALA A 165 -2.20 3.07 12.87
CA ALA A 165 -3.55 3.27 12.35
C ALA A 165 -3.54 3.99 11.00
N HIS A 166 -2.65 5.00 10.83
CA HIS A 166 -2.45 5.69 9.57
C HIS A 166 -1.97 4.73 8.48
N MET A 167 -0.96 3.90 8.75
CA MET A 167 -0.46 2.90 7.80
C MET A 167 -1.55 1.90 7.40
N LYS A 168 -2.30 1.36 8.35
CA LYS A 168 -3.39 0.41 8.05
C LYS A 168 -4.53 1.02 7.24
N ARG A 169 -4.79 2.31 7.40
CA ARG A 169 -5.79 3.04 6.63
C ARG A 169 -5.35 3.32 5.20
N CYS A 170 -4.11 3.75 5.00
CA CYS A 170 -3.60 4.24 3.73
C CYS A 170 -2.93 3.13 2.88
N GLY A 171 -2.39 2.08 3.53
CA GLY A 171 -1.57 1.08 2.82
C GLY A 171 -0.34 1.71 2.18
N MET A 172 -0.08 1.36 0.93
CA MET A 172 1.04 1.87 0.15
C MET A 172 0.67 3.07 -0.74
N GLY A 173 -0.51 3.67 -0.55
CA GLY A 173 -0.99 4.78 -1.36
C GLY A 173 -1.67 5.88 -0.54
N THR A 174 -2.10 6.94 -1.21
CA THR A 174 -2.80 8.07 -0.59
C THR A 174 -4.29 7.83 -0.45
N ALA A 175 -4.84 6.98 -1.30
CA ALA A 175 -6.25 6.62 -1.34
C ALA A 175 -6.42 5.22 -1.93
N ARG A 176 -7.55 4.57 -1.67
CA ARG A 176 -7.95 3.38 -2.43
C ARG A 176 -8.29 3.79 -3.85
N LEU A 177 -7.82 3.01 -4.81
CA LEU A 177 -8.11 3.27 -6.21
C LEU A 177 -9.36 2.52 -6.64
N HIS A 178 -10.16 3.20 -7.46
CA HIS A 178 -11.22 2.58 -8.22
C HIS A 178 -10.70 2.38 -9.65
N LEU A 179 -10.29 1.17 -9.98
CA LEU A 179 -9.84 0.82 -11.32
C LEU A 179 -11.07 0.37 -12.14
N ARG A 180 -11.33 1.08 -13.24
CA ARG A 180 -12.34 0.67 -14.22
C ARG A 180 -11.65 -0.05 -15.36
N VAL A 181 -11.96 -1.31 -15.54
CA VAL A 181 -11.45 -2.14 -16.64
C VAL A 181 -12.60 -2.62 -17.48
N ASN A 182 -12.42 -2.63 -18.80
CA ASN A 182 -13.43 -3.15 -19.72
C ASN A 182 -13.66 -4.64 -19.46
N ALA A 183 -14.92 -5.03 -19.24
CA ALA A 183 -15.30 -6.41 -18.94
C ALA A 183 -14.82 -7.41 -20.00
N GLN A 184 -14.79 -7.02 -21.28
CA GLN A 184 -14.31 -7.88 -22.36
C GLN A 184 -12.80 -8.12 -22.26
N GLN A 185 -12.01 -7.12 -21.88
CA GLN A 185 -10.56 -7.27 -21.65
C GLN A 185 -10.28 -8.24 -20.51
N VAL A 186 -11.04 -8.12 -19.41
CA VAL A 186 -10.93 -9.05 -18.27
C VAL A 186 -11.28 -10.47 -18.68
N LEU A 187 -12.39 -10.66 -19.42
CA LEU A 187 -12.79 -11.97 -19.94
C LEU A 187 -11.74 -12.56 -20.88
N THR A 188 -11.15 -11.75 -21.76
CA THR A 188 -10.09 -12.19 -22.66
C THR A 188 -8.85 -12.64 -21.89
N ALA A 189 -8.43 -11.89 -20.88
CA ALA A 189 -7.29 -12.24 -20.03
C ALA A 189 -7.55 -13.54 -19.23
N ILE A 190 -8.75 -13.69 -18.66
CA ILE A 190 -9.13 -14.90 -17.95
C ILE A 190 -9.23 -16.10 -18.92
N GLY A 191 -9.73 -15.88 -20.13
CA GLY A 191 -9.91 -16.90 -21.16
C GLY A 191 -8.61 -17.57 -21.62
N ALA A 192 -7.47 -16.88 -21.47
CA ALA A 192 -6.16 -17.47 -21.71
C ALA A 192 -5.83 -18.61 -20.71
N HIS A 193 -6.52 -18.68 -19.58
CA HIS A 193 -6.23 -19.62 -18.49
C HIS A 193 -7.42 -20.48 -18.07
N VAL A 194 -8.64 -19.97 -18.25
CA VAL A 194 -9.89 -20.63 -17.83
C VAL A 194 -10.82 -20.68 -19.05
N PRO A 195 -11.33 -21.85 -19.46
CA PRO A 195 -12.28 -21.94 -20.56
C PRO A 195 -13.50 -21.04 -20.33
N ILE A 196 -13.79 -20.17 -21.28
CA ILE A 196 -14.94 -19.27 -21.26
C ILE A 196 -15.99 -19.80 -22.24
N THR A 197 -17.24 -19.87 -21.79
CA THR A 197 -18.41 -20.22 -22.63
C THR A 197 -19.21 -18.95 -22.90
N GLY A 198 -20.04 -18.94 -23.94
CA GLY A 198 -20.85 -17.77 -24.33
C GLY A 198 -21.81 -17.25 -23.24
N ASP A 199 -22.15 -18.11 -22.27
CA ASP A 199 -23.01 -17.75 -21.12
C ASP A 199 -22.25 -17.21 -19.90
N ASP A 200 -20.91 -17.20 -19.94
CA ASP A 200 -20.11 -16.74 -18.82
C ASP A 200 -20.13 -15.22 -18.69
N ARG A 201 -20.51 -14.77 -17.51
CA ARG A 201 -20.51 -13.37 -17.14
C ARG A 201 -19.68 -13.18 -15.86
N LEU A 202 -18.99 -12.04 -15.72
CA LEU A 202 -18.15 -11.73 -14.56
C LEU A 202 -18.89 -11.79 -13.22
N ASN A 203 -20.21 -11.62 -13.21
CA ASN A 203 -21.06 -11.72 -12.02
C ASN A 203 -21.69 -13.10 -11.81
N SER A 204 -21.44 -14.06 -12.69
CA SER A 204 -21.96 -15.42 -12.56
C SER A 204 -21.24 -16.17 -11.44
N ARG A 205 -21.99 -16.67 -10.45
CA ARG A 205 -21.42 -17.48 -9.34
C ARG A 205 -20.67 -18.71 -9.86
N THR A 206 -21.15 -19.33 -10.92
CA THR A 206 -20.53 -20.51 -11.52
C THR A 206 -19.18 -20.16 -12.15
N PHE A 207 -19.13 -19.06 -12.89
CA PHE A 207 -17.91 -18.55 -13.50
C PHE A 207 -16.89 -18.15 -12.43
N LEU A 208 -17.30 -17.34 -11.43
CA LEU A 208 -16.44 -16.94 -10.33
C LEU A 208 -15.86 -18.12 -9.54
N ARG A 209 -16.64 -19.20 -9.35
CA ARG A 209 -16.11 -20.42 -8.71
C ARG A 209 -15.04 -21.12 -9.56
N ARG A 210 -15.16 -21.11 -10.91
CA ARG A 210 -14.12 -21.67 -11.78
C ARG A 210 -12.86 -20.81 -11.73
N VAL A 211 -12.99 -19.50 -11.79
CA VAL A 211 -11.87 -18.55 -11.67
C VAL A 211 -11.17 -18.72 -10.32
N SER A 212 -11.93 -18.76 -9.22
CA SER A 212 -11.38 -18.98 -7.87
C SER A 212 -10.56 -20.26 -7.77
N LYS A 213 -11.07 -21.38 -8.29
CA LYS A 213 -10.33 -22.65 -8.32
C LYS A 213 -9.03 -22.59 -9.14
N PHE A 214 -8.97 -21.71 -10.12
CA PHE A 214 -7.76 -21.46 -10.89
C PHE A 214 -6.79 -20.57 -10.08
N THR A 215 -7.27 -19.47 -9.49
CA THR A 215 -6.45 -18.57 -8.69
C THR A 215 -5.84 -19.23 -7.45
N ASP A 216 -6.54 -20.20 -6.84
CA ASP A 216 -6.02 -21.02 -5.74
C ASP A 216 -4.77 -21.85 -6.13
N LYS A 217 -4.58 -22.13 -7.42
CA LYS A 217 -3.41 -22.85 -7.96
C LYS A 217 -2.27 -21.91 -8.38
N VAL A 218 -2.56 -20.65 -8.63
CA VAL A 218 -1.57 -19.65 -9.00
C VAL A 218 -1.04 -19.04 -7.71
N LYS A 219 0.21 -19.34 -7.35
CA LYS A 219 0.86 -18.62 -6.26
C LYS A 219 0.92 -17.15 -6.66
N PRO A 220 0.33 -16.23 -5.88
CA PRO A 220 0.43 -14.80 -6.19
C PRO A 220 1.91 -14.42 -6.27
N VAL A 221 2.30 -13.88 -7.40
CA VAL A 221 3.62 -13.27 -7.52
C VAL A 221 3.59 -12.06 -6.58
N LYS A 222 4.41 -12.10 -5.51
CA LYS A 222 4.59 -10.96 -4.62
C LYS A 222 5.33 -9.86 -5.39
N SER A 223 4.61 -9.16 -6.23
CA SER A 223 5.08 -8.01 -6.99
C SER A 223 4.13 -6.84 -6.77
N ASP A 224 4.58 -5.64 -7.05
CA ASP A 224 3.72 -4.44 -6.99
C ASP A 224 2.55 -4.53 -7.97
N PHE A 225 2.61 -5.39 -8.98
CA PHE A 225 1.49 -5.71 -9.89
C PHE A 225 0.39 -6.52 -9.20
N ALA A 226 0.72 -7.39 -8.25
CA ALA A 226 -0.30 -8.16 -7.51
C ALA A 226 -1.20 -7.26 -6.65
N MET A 227 -0.78 -6.04 -6.35
CA MET A 227 -1.63 -5.04 -5.66
C MET A 227 -2.72 -4.47 -6.56
N LEU A 228 -2.60 -4.57 -7.88
CA LEU A 228 -3.65 -4.18 -8.83
C LEU A 228 -4.70 -5.30 -8.99
N ASP A 229 -4.32 -6.55 -8.74
CA ASP A 229 -5.20 -7.72 -8.86
C ASP A 229 -5.98 -8.02 -7.56
N ALA A 230 -5.56 -7.47 -6.44
CA ALA A 230 -6.11 -7.80 -5.11
C ALA A 230 -7.21 -6.84 -4.63
N GLN A 231 -7.70 -5.94 -5.49
CA GLN A 231 -8.82 -5.02 -5.24
C GLN A 231 -9.97 -5.26 -6.21
#